data_6b965270a81ce353f9640b616b32d04d
#
_entry.id   6b965270a81ce353f9640b616b32d04d
#
_cell.length_a   1.000
_cell.length_b   1.000
_cell.length_c   1.000
_cell.angle_alpha   90.00
_cell.angle_beta   90.00
_cell.angle_gamma   90.00
#
_symmetry.space_group_name_H-M   'P 1'
#
loop_
_entity.id
_entity.type
_entity.pdbx_description
1 polymer ?
#
loop_
_entity_poly.entity_id
_entity_poly.type
_entity_poly.pdbx_seq_one_letter_code
_entity_poly.pdbx_strand_id
1 'polypeptide(L)'
;LACNVILGGLEWKQTDIVYVSPFEHNAMMRVLYHYQKQYGFKIIELALNRESLELDLSQIRFQFTREHPTVVVMSHVSNVTGYILPINEVAESAKQYGAVVAVDGSQALGLVPVKLKESGIDFYVFAGHKTLYGPFGVGGFISEGDISLKPFLVGGTGSDSLNPDMPGQMPGILEPGSPNIVAIAGLHAALEACCDMERQLSQERKFAEYLIEKLKRIDGVLLYLPWDEMKRTGIVSFSIEGYRADEVGMLLDEDYHIAVRTGYQCVPLIHKYLKDEKYGGVIRVGVGRFTK
;
A
#
# COMPACT_ATOMS: atom_id res chain seq x y z
N LEU A 1 -11.44 5.75 -1.72
CA LEU A 1 -12.15 6.70 -0.84
C LEU A 1 -11.42 6.83 0.51
N ALA A 2 -11.09 5.72 1.22
CA ALA A 2 -10.42 5.76 2.54
C ALA A 2 -9.21 6.70 2.59
N CYS A 3 -8.29 6.62 1.62
CA CYS A 3 -7.12 7.51 1.54
C CYS A 3 -7.52 9.01 1.46
N ASN A 4 -8.60 9.32 0.74
CA ASN A 4 -9.12 10.69 0.66
C ASN A 4 -9.75 11.13 1.99
N VAL A 5 -10.45 10.25 2.69
CA VAL A 5 -11.04 10.54 3.99
C VAL A 5 -9.93 10.85 5.01
N ILE A 6 -8.89 10.02 5.08
CA ILE A 6 -7.77 10.23 6.00
C ILE A 6 -7.03 11.53 5.65
N LEU A 7 -6.46 11.59 4.45
CA LEU A 7 -5.59 12.72 4.07
C LEU A 7 -6.37 14.02 3.89
N GLY A 8 -7.63 13.96 3.47
CA GLY A 8 -8.51 15.13 3.36
C GLY A 8 -9.09 15.59 4.68
N GLY A 9 -9.18 14.70 5.67
CA GLY A 9 -9.64 15.00 7.01
C GLY A 9 -8.56 15.58 7.94
N LEU A 10 -7.28 15.46 7.56
CA LEU A 10 -6.19 16.08 8.32
C LEU A 10 -6.15 17.60 8.13
N GLU A 11 -5.64 18.30 9.15
CA GLU A 11 -5.36 19.74 9.06
C GLU A 11 -3.95 19.96 8.52
N TRP A 12 -3.85 20.52 7.32
CA TRP A 12 -2.57 20.77 6.66
C TRP A 12 -2.06 22.19 6.88
N LYS A 13 -0.74 22.32 7.10
CA LYS A 13 -0.01 23.59 7.21
C LYS A 13 1.16 23.60 6.23
N GLN A 14 1.55 24.78 5.78
CA GLN A 14 2.71 24.95 4.91
C GLN A 14 4.02 24.42 5.54
N THR A 15 4.09 24.43 6.87
CA THR A 15 5.25 23.97 7.64
C THR A 15 5.30 22.46 7.83
N ASP A 16 4.28 21.71 7.39
CA ASP A 16 4.25 20.26 7.57
C ASP A 16 5.30 19.56 6.72
N ILE A 17 5.88 18.54 7.29
CA ILE A 17 6.83 17.64 6.62
C ILE A 17 6.19 16.25 6.50
N VAL A 18 5.90 15.87 5.27
CA VAL A 18 5.27 14.59 4.95
C VAL A 18 6.31 13.65 4.39
N TYR A 19 6.56 12.54 5.06
CA TYR A 19 7.40 11.48 4.54
C TYR A 19 6.55 10.41 3.84
N VAL A 20 7.02 9.96 2.68
CA VAL A 20 6.37 8.90 1.90
C VAL A 20 7.35 7.81 1.55
N SER A 21 6.93 6.55 1.55
CA SER A 21 7.80 5.51 1.02
C SER A 21 7.88 5.60 -0.52
N PRO A 22 9.00 5.17 -1.13
CA PRO A 22 9.07 5.09 -2.60
C PRO A 22 8.07 4.11 -3.22
N PHE A 23 7.45 3.26 -2.41
CA PHE A 23 6.53 2.21 -2.83
C PHE A 23 5.05 2.64 -2.85
N GLU A 24 4.76 3.93 -2.64
CA GLU A 24 3.39 4.40 -2.51
C GLU A 24 2.58 4.33 -3.79
N HIS A 25 1.41 3.72 -3.67
CA HIS A 25 0.44 3.66 -4.76
C HIS A 25 -0.17 5.04 -5.05
N ASN A 26 -0.59 5.26 -6.30
CA ASN A 26 -1.28 6.49 -6.74
C ASN A 26 -2.51 6.85 -5.91
N ALA A 27 -3.13 5.88 -5.25
CA ALA A 27 -4.26 6.12 -4.34
C ALA A 27 -3.89 7.02 -3.15
N MET A 28 -2.63 6.96 -2.69
CA MET A 28 -2.08 7.86 -1.67
C MET A 28 -1.40 9.07 -2.32
N MET A 29 -0.51 8.84 -3.29
CA MET A 29 0.33 9.91 -3.86
C MET A 29 -0.48 11.01 -4.53
N ARG A 30 -1.52 10.67 -5.30
CA ARG A 30 -2.34 11.69 -5.97
C ARG A 30 -3.11 12.57 -4.99
N VAL A 31 -3.56 11.98 -3.87
CA VAL A 31 -4.23 12.73 -2.80
C VAL A 31 -3.22 13.66 -2.10
N LEU A 32 -2.03 13.16 -1.76
CA LEU A 32 -0.97 13.99 -1.16
C LEU A 32 -0.55 15.14 -2.07
N TYR A 33 -0.31 14.88 -3.37
CA TYR A 33 0.04 15.94 -4.32
C TYR A 33 -1.09 16.96 -4.52
N HIS A 34 -2.35 16.54 -4.43
CA HIS A 34 -3.47 17.47 -4.46
C HIS A 34 -3.40 18.46 -3.29
N TYR A 35 -3.26 17.96 -2.07
CA TYR A 35 -3.16 18.81 -0.87
C TYR A 35 -1.84 19.58 -0.78
N GLN A 36 -0.73 19.01 -1.24
CA GLN A 36 0.54 19.73 -1.35
C GLN A 36 0.41 20.99 -2.21
N LYS A 37 -0.26 20.91 -3.36
CA LYS A 37 -0.50 22.08 -4.21
C LYS A 37 -1.36 23.15 -3.54
N GLN A 38 -2.28 22.73 -2.67
CA GLN A 38 -3.20 23.62 -1.98
C GLN A 38 -2.55 24.31 -0.76
N TYR A 39 -1.77 23.56 0.02
CA TYR A 39 -1.25 24.01 1.31
C TYR A 39 0.26 24.30 1.32
N GLY A 40 1.01 23.79 0.35
CA GLY A 40 2.44 24.10 0.18
C GLY A 40 3.38 23.33 1.10
N PHE A 41 2.93 22.27 1.77
CA PHE A 41 3.78 21.46 2.63
C PHE A 41 4.84 20.67 1.85
N LYS A 42 5.89 20.21 2.55
CA LYS A 42 7.00 19.49 1.93
C LYS A 42 6.73 17.97 1.92
N ILE A 43 7.00 17.31 0.77
CA ILE A 43 7.02 15.85 0.67
C ILE A 43 8.47 15.39 0.54
N ILE A 44 8.88 14.42 1.35
CA ILE A 44 10.21 13.81 1.36
C ILE A 44 10.06 12.30 1.23
N GLU A 45 10.87 11.68 0.37
CA GLU A 45 10.90 10.23 0.28
C GLU A 45 11.73 9.63 1.43
N LEU A 46 11.22 8.57 2.04
CA LEU A 46 11.97 7.74 2.97
C LEU A 46 13.19 7.12 2.27
N ALA A 47 14.30 7.11 2.96
CA ALA A 47 15.56 6.59 2.41
C ALA A 47 15.45 5.12 2.03
N LEU A 48 15.89 4.81 0.82
CA LEU A 48 15.92 3.47 0.24
C LEU A 48 17.37 3.07 -0.08
N ASN A 49 17.75 1.87 0.31
CA ASN A 49 18.96 1.26 -0.20
C ASN A 49 18.70 0.79 -1.65
N ARG A 50 19.46 1.36 -2.60
CA ARG A 50 19.25 1.12 -4.04
C ARG A 50 19.65 -0.27 -4.51
N GLU A 51 20.53 -0.95 -3.77
CA GLU A 51 21.01 -2.29 -4.13
C GLU A 51 20.04 -3.35 -3.62
N SER A 52 19.61 -3.24 -2.35
CA SER A 52 18.68 -4.20 -1.75
C SER A 52 17.21 -3.92 -2.06
N LEU A 53 16.87 -2.73 -2.57
CA LEU A 53 15.49 -2.24 -2.72
C LEU A 53 14.67 -2.28 -1.42
N GLU A 54 15.36 -2.10 -0.29
CA GLU A 54 14.76 -2.06 1.04
C GLU A 54 14.91 -0.67 1.68
N LEU A 55 14.00 -0.30 2.58
CA LEU A 55 14.12 0.93 3.34
C LEU A 55 15.37 0.91 4.23
N ASP A 56 16.13 2.00 4.24
CA ASP A 56 17.28 2.19 5.12
C ASP A 56 16.83 2.86 6.43
N LEU A 57 16.57 2.05 7.45
CA LEU A 57 16.09 2.54 8.74
C LEU A 57 17.06 3.48 9.43
N SER A 58 18.37 3.34 9.23
CA SER A 58 19.38 4.21 9.82
C SER A 58 19.32 5.62 9.20
N GLN A 59 19.22 5.67 7.88
CA GLN A 59 19.07 6.93 7.15
C GLN A 59 17.70 7.57 7.38
N ILE A 60 16.64 6.78 7.53
CA ILE A 60 15.29 7.29 7.87
C ILE A 60 15.31 7.98 9.24
N ARG A 61 15.91 7.37 10.26
CA ARG A 61 16.07 8.01 11.57
C ARG A 61 16.88 9.31 11.46
N PHE A 62 17.95 9.32 10.67
CA PHE A 62 18.72 10.54 10.41
C PHE A 62 17.89 11.60 9.67
N GLN A 63 17.08 11.22 8.66
CA GLN A 63 16.16 12.14 8.00
C GLN A 63 15.21 12.80 9.02
N PHE A 64 14.61 12.01 9.94
CA PHE A 64 13.68 12.51 10.95
C PHE A 64 14.33 13.45 11.97
N THR A 65 15.62 13.30 12.29
CA THR A 65 16.35 14.27 13.13
C THR A 65 16.60 15.59 12.42
N ARG A 66 16.73 15.59 11.11
CA ARG A 66 17.00 16.80 10.31
C ARG A 66 15.72 17.58 9.99
N GLU A 67 14.68 16.87 9.62
CA GLU A 67 13.38 17.44 9.30
C GLU A 67 12.31 16.56 9.98
N HIS A 68 11.78 17.04 11.10
CA HIS A 68 10.85 16.28 11.93
C HIS A 68 9.58 15.95 11.15
N PRO A 69 9.15 14.68 11.06
CA PRO A 69 7.95 14.30 10.36
C PRO A 69 6.70 14.85 11.06
N THR A 70 5.76 15.41 10.31
CA THR A 70 4.40 15.70 10.76
C THR A 70 3.47 14.55 10.39
N VAL A 71 3.65 14.00 9.19
CA VAL A 71 2.89 12.85 8.68
C VAL A 71 3.86 11.88 8.01
N VAL A 72 3.67 10.59 8.23
CA VAL A 72 4.36 9.51 7.51
C VAL A 72 3.33 8.65 6.81
N VAL A 73 3.51 8.44 5.50
CA VAL A 73 2.66 7.57 4.68
C VAL A 73 3.50 6.45 4.08
N MET A 74 3.11 5.21 4.28
CA MET A 74 3.81 4.05 3.73
C MET A 74 2.86 2.90 3.39
N SER A 75 3.22 2.17 2.35
CA SER A 75 2.61 0.87 2.06
C SER A 75 3.17 -0.18 2.99
N HIS A 76 2.35 -1.13 3.45
CA HIS A 76 2.86 -2.28 4.22
C HIS A 76 3.53 -3.32 3.32
N VAL A 77 2.98 -3.53 2.12
CA VAL A 77 3.56 -4.39 1.09
C VAL A 77 3.58 -3.65 -0.23
N SER A 78 4.76 -3.63 -0.88
CA SER A 78 4.91 -3.10 -2.22
C SER A 78 4.14 -3.93 -3.24
N ASN A 79 3.22 -3.30 -3.96
CA ASN A 79 2.52 -3.96 -5.07
C ASN A 79 3.39 -4.06 -6.34
N VAL A 80 4.65 -3.64 -6.31
CA VAL A 80 5.62 -3.78 -7.39
C VAL A 80 6.61 -4.89 -7.07
N THR A 81 7.33 -4.79 -5.97
CA THR A 81 8.44 -5.71 -5.65
C THR A 81 8.06 -6.84 -4.68
N GLY A 82 6.84 -6.82 -4.13
CA GLY A 82 6.43 -7.76 -3.08
C GLY A 82 7.13 -7.53 -1.73
N TYR A 83 7.88 -6.43 -1.59
CA TYR A 83 8.59 -6.10 -0.36
C TYR A 83 7.62 -5.82 0.79
N ILE A 84 7.84 -6.49 1.93
CA ILE A 84 7.16 -6.22 3.20
C ILE A 84 7.97 -5.14 3.92
N LEU A 85 7.42 -3.93 4.01
CA LEU A 85 8.09 -2.78 4.61
C LEU A 85 8.10 -2.90 6.14
N PRO A 86 9.14 -2.40 6.82
CA PRO A 86 9.28 -2.39 8.27
C PRO A 86 8.44 -1.26 8.89
N ILE A 87 7.11 -1.39 8.78
CA ILE A 87 6.16 -0.34 9.15
C ILE A 87 6.20 0.00 10.64
N ASN A 88 6.45 -0.99 11.51
CA ASN A 88 6.50 -0.79 12.96
C ASN A 88 7.71 0.06 13.36
N GLU A 89 8.90 -0.27 12.83
CA GLU A 89 10.15 0.43 13.14
C GLU A 89 10.13 1.88 12.64
N VAL A 90 9.52 2.12 11.47
CA VAL A 90 9.36 3.47 10.94
C VAL A 90 8.32 4.24 11.75
N ALA A 91 7.19 3.61 12.09
CA ALA A 91 6.15 4.22 12.93
C ALA A 91 6.67 4.59 14.30
N GLU A 92 7.38 3.67 15.00
CA GLU A 92 8.00 3.93 16.28
C GLU A 92 8.95 5.15 16.22
N SER A 93 9.78 5.21 15.18
CA SER A 93 10.69 6.34 14.97
C SER A 93 9.94 7.65 14.71
N ALA A 94 8.85 7.63 13.94
CA ALA A 94 8.03 8.80 13.62
C ALA A 94 7.26 9.31 14.84
N LYS A 95 6.78 8.39 15.69
CA LYS A 95 6.03 8.74 16.92
C LYS A 95 6.88 9.47 17.95
N GLN A 96 8.20 9.36 17.93
CA GLN A 96 9.08 10.18 18.77
C GLN A 96 8.96 11.68 18.48
N TYR A 97 8.46 12.05 17.31
CA TYR A 97 8.20 13.41 16.87
C TYR A 97 6.72 13.80 16.87
N GLY A 98 5.84 12.90 17.35
CA GLY A 98 4.39 13.12 17.35
C GLY A 98 3.73 13.04 15.97
N ALA A 99 4.38 12.42 15.00
CA ALA A 99 3.87 12.31 13.65
C ALA A 99 2.61 11.44 13.56
N VAL A 100 1.71 11.80 12.64
CA VAL A 100 0.61 10.94 12.20
C VAL A 100 1.15 9.89 11.24
N VAL A 101 0.83 8.61 11.48
CA VAL A 101 1.28 7.50 10.65
C VAL A 101 0.09 6.83 9.95
N ALA A 102 0.07 6.89 8.62
CA ALA A 102 -0.94 6.24 7.79
C ALA A 102 -0.30 5.15 6.92
N VAL A 103 -0.83 3.94 6.98
CA VAL A 103 -0.31 2.78 6.26
C VAL A 103 -1.33 2.25 5.26
N ASP A 104 -0.91 2.07 4.01
CA ASP A 104 -1.69 1.34 3.01
C ASP A 104 -1.42 -0.16 3.14
N GLY A 105 -2.32 -0.86 3.82
CA GLY A 105 -2.32 -2.31 4.00
C GLY A 105 -3.05 -3.10 2.90
N SER A 106 -3.39 -2.46 1.78
CA SER A 106 -4.21 -3.08 0.71
C SER A 106 -3.59 -4.33 0.07
N GLN A 107 -2.28 -4.53 0.21
CA GLN A 107 -1.58 -5.73 -0.26
C GLN A 107 -1.11 -6.62 0.90
N ALA A 108 -1.49 -6.29 2.13
CA ALA A 108 -0.98 -6.95 3.33
C ALA A 108 -2.08 -7.53 4.23
N LEU A 109 -3.18 -6.79 4.45
CA LEU A 109 -4.21 -7.22 5.38
C LEU A 109 -4.82 -8.57 4.96
N GLY A 110 -4.80 -9.54 5.88
CA GLY A 110 -5.21 -10.92 5.58
C GLY A 110 -4.09 -11.83 5.04
N LEU A 111 -2.88 -11.29 4.82
CA LEU A 111 -1.71 -12.05 4.36
C LEU A 111 -0.51 -11.86 5.29
N VAL A 112 -0.20 -10.63 5.68
CA VAL A 112 0.91 -10.30 6.56
C VAL A 112 0.36 -9.90 7.93
N PRO A 113 0.75 -10.57 9.01
CA PRO A 113 0.30 -10.21 10.36
C PRO A 113 0.67 -8.77 10.74
N VAL A 114 -0.25 -8.06 11.37
CA VAL A 114 -0.04 -6.72 11.93
C VAL A 114 -0.77 -6.59 13.26
N LYS A 115 -0.11 -5.98 14.25
CA LYS A 115 -0.67 -5.68 15.57
C LYS A 115 -0.84 -4.17 15.71
N LEU A 116 -1.96 -3.63 15.25
CA LEU A 116 -2.15 -2.17 15.16
C LEU A 116 -2.03 -1.47 16.51
N LYS A 117 -2.60 -2.03 17.57
CA LYS A 117 -2.55 -1.43 18.93
C LYS A 117 -1.13 -1.22 19.47
N GLU A 118 -0.16 -2.01 19.00
CA GLU A 118 1.23 -1.97 19.46
C GLU A 118 2.16 -1.26 18.47
N SER A 119 1.66 -0.88 17.28
CA SER A 119 2.49 -0.47 16.14
C SER A 119 2.78 1.03 16.07
N GLY A 120 2.02 1.87 16.79
CA GLY A 120 2.07 3.33 16.63
C GLY A 120 1.49 3.83 15.30
N ILE A 121 0.76 2.99 14.58
CA ILE A 121 0.06 3.35 13.33
C ILE A 121 -1.31 3.91 13.68
N ASP A 122 -1.61 5.12 13.19
CA ASP A 122 -2.89 5.79 13.45
C ASP A 122 -3.99 5.35 12.49
N PHE A 123 -3.63 5.11 11.23
CA PHE A 123 -4.56 4.71 10.18
C PHE A 123 -4.01 3.57 9.35
N TYR A 124 -4.77 2.49 9.22
CA TYR A 124 -4.40 1.34 8.40
C TYR A 124 -5.47 1.08 7.36
N VAL A 125 -5.18 1.41 6.09
CA VAL A 125 -6.11 1.30 4.96
C VAL A 125 -6.14 -0.11 4.40
N PHE A 126 -7.30 -0.57 3.93
CA PHE A 126 -7.45 -1.86 3.26
C PHE A 126 -8.40 -1.80 2.06
N ALA A 127 -8.21 -2.74 1.15
CA ALA A 127 -9.09 -2.99 0.01
C ALA A 127 -9.69 -4.40 0.12
N GLY A 128 -11.01 -4.50 0.20
CA GLY A 128 -11.70 -5.78 0.43
C GLY A 128 -11.47 -6.82 -0.67
N HIS A 129 -11.28 -6.38 -1.92
CA HIS A 129 -11.15 -7.24 -3.11
C HIS A 129 -9.71 -7.70 -3.42
N LYS A 130 -8.73 -7.38 -2.57
CA LYS A 130 -7.33 -7.82 -2.74
C LYS A 130 -7.03 -9.03 -1.86
N THR A 131 -6.07 -8.92 -0.95
CA THR A 131 -5.60 -9.99 -0.07
C THR A 131 -6.68 -10.56 0.88
N LEU A 132 -7.78 -9.83 1.07
CA LEU A 132 -8.94 -10.30 1.83
C LEU A 132 -9.91 -11.17 1.00
N TYR A 133 -9.73 -11.23 -0.34
CA TYR A 133 -10.57 -12.00 -1.26
C TYR A 133 -12.07 -11.69 -1.21
N GLY A 134 -12.45 -10.50 -0.72
CA GLY A 134 -13.82 -10.01 -0.70
C GLY A 134 -14.26 -9.44 -2.05
N PRO A 135 -15.53 -8.99 -2.17
CA PRO A 135 -16.06 -8.40 -3.39
C PRO A 135 -15.49 -7.00 -3.66
N PHE A 136 -15.61 -6.56 -4.91
CA PHE A 136 -15.39 -5.16 -5.26
C PHE A 136 -16.40 -4.23 -4.59
N GLY A 137 -16.03 -2.95 -4.43
CA GLY A 137 -16.91 -1.92 -3.90
C GLY A 137 -16.92 -1.78 -2.38
N VAL A 138 -16.09 -2.52 -1.67
CA VAL A 138 -15.87 -2.38 -0.23
C VAL A 138 -14.37 -2.28 0.09
N GLY A 139 -14.06 -1.42 1.02
CA GLY A 139 -12.75 -1.17 1.60
C GLY A 139 -12.90 -0.11 2.68
N GLY A 140 -11.87 0.13 3.44
CA GLY A 140 -11.94 1.05 4.56
C GLY A 140 -10.58 1.31 5.17
N PHE A 141 -10.61 1.81 6.38
CA PHE A 141 -9.44 1.90 7.23
C PHE A 141 -9.79 1.55 8.68
N ILE A 142 -8.81 1.10 9.40
CA ILE A 142 -8.84 0.91 10.85
C ILE A 142 -8.10 2.10 11.43
N SER A 143 -8.68 2.76 12.44
CA SER A 143 -8.05 3.85 13.17
C SER A 143 -7.76 3.40 14.60
N GLU A 144 -6.55 3.67 15.04
CA GLU A 144 -6.12 3.55 16.43
C GLU A 144 -5.67 4.95 16.91
N GLY A 145 -6.06 5.34 18.13
CA GLY A 145 -5.74 6.65 18.71
C GLY A 145 -6.84 7.71 18.53
N ASP A 146 -6.55 8.91 19.04
CA ASP A 146 -7.50 10.02 19.20
C ASP A 146 -7.38 11.08 18.10
N ILE A 147 -6.91 10.72 16.89
CA ILE A 147 -6.78 11.68 15.80
C ILE A 147 -8.15 11.98 15.21
N SER A 148 -8.59 13.22 15.41
CA SER A 148 -9.82 13.72 14.82
C SER A 148 -9.63 14.03 13.34
N LEU A 149 -10.49 13.46 12.48
CA LEU A 149 -10.56 13.80 11.06
C LEU A 149 -11.76 14.72 10.82
N LYS A 150 -11.58 15.75 9.99
CA LYS A 150 -12.70 16.53 9.46
C LYS A 150 -13.49 15.70 8.44
N PRO A 151 -14.81 15.89 8.34
CA PRO A 151 -15.61 15.25 7.31
C PRO A 151 -15.05 15.57 5.92
N PHE A 152 -14.72 14.53 5.14
CA PHE A 152 -14.32 14.68 3.73
C PHE A 152 -15.54 14.77 2.80
N LEU A 153 -16.59 14.00 3.11
CA LEU A 153 -17.87 14.06 2.45
C LEU A 153 -18.93 14.40 3.49
N VAL A 154 -19.91 15.19 3.07
CA VAL A 154 -21.06 15.55 3.90
C VAL A 154 -22.36 15.08 3.22
N GLY A 155 -23.33 14.66 4.01
CA GLY A 155 -24.61 14.19 3.50
C GLY A 155 -25.45 13.47 4.55
N GLY A 156 -26.57 12.92 4.13
CA GLY A 156 -27.48 12.21 5.03
C GLY A 156 -26.85 10.95 5.62
N THR A 157 -27.03 10.74 6.92
CA THR A 157 -26.51 9.59 7.66
C THR A 157 -27.59 8.63 8.14
N GLY A 158 -28.87 8.98 7.89
CA GLY A 158 -30.02 8.22 8.39
C GLY A 158 -30.28 8.40 9.90
N SER A 159 -29.56 9.29 10.57
CA SER A 159 -29.71 9.61 11.98
C SER A 159 -29.76 11.13 12.19
N ASP A 160 -30.30 11.58 13.35
CA ASP A 160 -30.34 12.98 13.77
C ASP A 160 -30.89 13.95 12.69
N SER A 161 -32.06 13.60 12.15
CA SER A 161 -32.68 14.24 10.96
C SER A 161 -32.99 15.73 11.10
N LEU A 162 -33.03 16.27 12.30
CA LEU A 162 -33.26 17.70 12.55
C LEU A 162 -31.97 18.53 12.66
N ASN A 163 -30.82 17.86 12.79
CA ASN A 163 -29.53 18.53 12.84
C ASN A 163 -28.99 18.74 11.41
N PRO A 164 -28.70 19.97 10.98
CA PRO A 164 -28.14 20.25 9.66
C PRO A 164 -26.65 19.91 9.55
N ASP A 165 -25.95 19.71 10.68
CA ASP A 165 -24.54 19.36 10.70
C ASP A 165 -24.31 17.85 10.64
N MET A 166 -23.11 17.42 10.25
CA MET A 166 -22.70 16.02 10.35
C MET A 166 -22.69 15.56 11.81
N PRO A 167 -23.02 14.29 12.10
CA PRO A 167 -22.91 13.74 13.45
C PRO A 167 -21.51 13.92 14.01
N GLY A 168 -21.40 14.27 15.31
CA GLY A 168 -20.12 14.48 15.98
C GLY A 168 -19.36 13.20 16.36
N GLN A 169 -19.92 12.01 16.06
CA GLN A 169 -19.38 10.72 16.50
C GLN A 169 -18.95 9.83 15.33
N MET A 170 -17.84 9.10 15.53
CA MET A 170 -17.40 8.04 14.64
C MET A 170 -18.38 6.83 14.69
N PRO A 171 -18.61 6.11 13.59
CA PRO A 171 -18.11 6.38 12.24
C PRO A 171 -18.96 7.40 11.46
N GLY A 172 -20.11 7.80 11.98
CA GLY A 172 -21.14 8.61 11.27
C GLY A 172 -20.60 9.92 10.69
N ILE A 173 -19.63 10.57 11.38
CA ILE A 173 -18.99 11.80 10.89
C ILE A 173 -18.28 11.63 9.54
N LEU A 174 -17.83 10.40 9.20
CA LEU A 174 -17.05 10.11 7.99
C LEU A 174 -17.81 9.28 6.95
N GLU A 175 -19.01 8.78 7.28
CA GLU A 175 -19.77 7.81 6.46
C GLU A 175 -21.16 8.34 6.07
N PRO A 176 -21.26 9.37 5.22
CA PRO A 176 -22.56 9.80 4.68
C PRO A 176 -23.06 8.82 3.62
N GLY A 177 -24.39 8.70 3.54
CA GLY A 177 -25.07 7.86 2.56
C GLY A 177 -25.39 6.45 3.07
N SER A 178 -26.09 5.70 2.22
CA SER A 178 -26.45 4.31 2.52
C SER A 178 -25.28 3.37 2.25
N PRO A 179 -24.87 2.52 3.21
CA PRO A 179 -23.74 1.61 3.02
C PRO A 179 -24.06 0.51 1.99
N ASN A 180 -23.05 0.02 1.28
CA ASN A 180 -23.17 -1.12 0.37
C ASN A 180 -23.24 -2.43 1.17
N ILE A 181 -24.42 -2.75 1.69
CA ILE A 181 -24.68 -3.91 2.55
C ILE A 181 -24.27 -5.21 1.86
N VAL A 182 -24.50 -5.34 0.54
CA VAL A 182 -24.17 -6.56 -0.21
C VAL A 182 -22.66 -6.78 -0.23
N ALA A 183 -21.89 -5.75 -0.52
CA ALA A 183 -20.42 -5.86 -0.52
C ALA A 183 -19.87 -6.08 0.90
N ILE A 184 -20.47 -5.47 1.92
CA ILE A 184 -20.10 -5.68 3.33
C ILE A 184 -20.36 -7.13 3.75
N ALA A 185 -21.52 -7.69 3.43
CA ALA A 185 -21.85 -9.09 3.71
C ALA A 185 -20.88 -10.06 3.00
N GLY A 186 -20.53 -9.75 1.74
CA GLY A 186 -19.53 -10.54 0.98
C GLY A 186 -18.13 -10.46 1.59
N LEU A 187 -17.73 -9.27 2.07
CA LEU A 187 -16.44 -9.13 2.78
C LEU A 187 -16.45 -9.89 4.10
N HIS A 188 -17.56 -9.86 4.85
CA HIS A 188 -17.71 -10.62 6.09
C HIS A 188 -17.51 -12.12 5.83
N ALA A 189 -18.20 -12.68 4.83
CA ALA A 189 -18.04 -14.09 4.45
C ALA A 189 -16.60 -14.43 4.01
N ALA A 190 -15.92 -13.51 3.31
CA ALA A 190 -14.53 -13.69 2.92
C ALA A 190 -13.58 -13.71 4.13
N LEU A 191 -13.84 -12.87 5.14
CA LEU A 191 -13.08 -12.85 6.39
C LEU A 191 -13.30 -14.13 7.21
N GLU A 192 -14.52 -14.65 7.29
CA GLU A 192 -14.82 -15.94 7.93
C GLU A 192 -14.12 -17.12 7.24
N ALA A 193 -13.99 -17.04 5.89
CA ALA A 193 -13.26 -18.02 5.09
C ALA A 193 -11.75 -17.77 5.06
N CYS A 194 -11.26 -16.75 5.76
CA CYS A 194 -9.83 -16.43 5.80
C CYS A 194 -9.04 -17.58 6.44
N CYS A 195 -7.97 -17.96 5.76
CA CYS A 195 -7.09 -19.03 6.20
C CYS A 195 -6.07 -18.50 7.22
N ASP A 196 -5.30 -19.41 7.79
CA ASP A 196 -4.08 -19.10 8.51
C ASP A 196 -3.13 -18.26 7.64
N MET A 197 -2.93 -17.00 8.02
CA MET A 197 -2.14 -16.02 7.26
C MET A 197 -0.68 -16.46 7.12
N GLU A 198 -0.09 -17.04 8.16
CA GLU A 198 1.31 -17.48 8.13
C GLU A 198 1.49 -18.63 7.14
N ARG A 199 0.57 -19.57 7.15
CA ARG A 199 0.56 -20.68 6.20
C ARG A 199 0.37 -20.19 4.77
N GLN A 200 -0.56 -19.25 4.55
CA GLN A 200 -0.79 -18.68 3.22
C GLN A 200 0.44 -17.95 2.72
N LEU A 201 1.03 -17.05 3.51
CA LEU A 201 2.24 -16.32 3.16
C LEU A 201 3.41 -17.26 2.85
N SER A 202 3.59 -18.31 3.67
CA SER A 202 4.61 -19.33 3.44
C SER A 202 4.40 -20.06 2.12
N GLN A 203 3.16 -20.39 1.77
CA GLN A 203 2.84 -21.04 0.50
C GLN A 203 3.09 -20.11 -0.70
N GLU A 204 2.65 -18.87 -0.63
CA GLU A 204 2.88 -17.88 -1.68
C GLU A 204 4.38 -17.65 -1.90
N ARG A 205 5.18 -17.55 -0.83
CA ARG A 205 6.65 -17.46 -0.91
C ARG A 205 7.27 -18.65 -1.63
N LYS A 206 6.85 -19.89 -1.33
CA LYS A 206 7.37 -21.10 -2.01
C LYS A 206 7.15 -21.06 -3.52
N PHE A 207 5.98 -20.63 -3.97
CA PHE A 207 5.71 -20.50 -5.40
C PHE A 207 6.50 -19.33 -6.01
N ALA A 208 6.61 -18.21 -5.31
CA ALA A 208 7.42 -17.07 -5.76
C ALA A 208 8.90 -17.47 -5.90
N GLU A 209 9.48 -18.12 -4.90
CA GLU A 209 10.89 -18.57 -4.96
C GLU A 209 11.11 -19.58 -6.10
N TYR A 210 10.19 -20.53 -6.31
CA TYR A 210 10.28 -21.43 -7.46
C TYR A 210 10.32 -20.68 -8.79
N LEU A 211 9.46 -19.64 -8.95
CA LEU A 211 9.46 -18.80 -10.14
C LEU A 211 10.77 -18.00 -10.26
N ILE A 212 11.23 -17.39 -9.17
CA ILE A 212 12.48 -16.63 -9.11
C ILE A 212 13.67 -17.48 -9.54
N GLU A 213 13.78 -18.71 -9.02
CA GLU A 213 14.85 -19.63 -9.39
C GLU A 213 14.84 -20.01 -10.88
N LYS A 214 13.66 -20.11 -11.48
CA LYS A 214 13.53 -20.37 -12.91
C LYS A 214 13.91 -19.15 -13.74
N LEU A 215 13.42 -17.97 -13.35
CA LEU A 215 13.72 -16.70 -14.03
C LEU A 215 15.21 -16.37 -13.98
N LYS A 216 15.91 -16.62 -12.87
CA LYS A 216 17.37 -16.43 -12.73
C LYS A 216 18.21 -17.24 -13.75
N ARG A 217 17.65 -18.27 -14.34
CA ARG A 217 18.35 -19.13 -15.33
C ARG A 217 18.17 -18.64 -16.77
N ILE A 218 17.37 -17.61 -16.98
CA ILE A 218 17.09 -17.05 -18.30
C ILE A 218 17.97 -15.82 -18.47
N ASP A 219 18.85 -15.85 -19.45
CA ASP A 219 19.72 -14.73 -19.79
C ASP A 219 18.90 -13.49 -20.15
N GLY A 220 19.33 -12.33 -19.66
CA GLY A 220 18.66 -11.06 -19.90
C GLY A 220 17.45 -10.78 -19.01
N VAL A 221 17.08 -11.67 -18.08
CA VAL A 221 16.04 -11.39 -17.08
C VAL A 221 16.63 -10.56 -15.93
N LEU A 222 15.99 -9.44 -15.63
CA LEU A 222 16.30 -8.56 -14.52
C LEU A 222 15.20 -8.64 -13.46
N LEU A 223 15.53 -9.13 -12.28
CA LEU A 223 14.58 -9.29 -11.18
C LEU A 223 14.62 -8.08 -10.24
N TYR A 224 13.46 -7.62 -9.79
CA TYR A 224 13.30 -6.50 -8.86
C TYR A 224 12.74 -7.00 -7.52
N LEU A 225 13.64 -7.45 -6.65
CA LEU A 225 13.31 -8.14 -5.40
C LEU A 225 14.07 -7.52 -4.22
N PRO A 226 13.47 -7.46 -3.01
CA PRO A 226 14.25 -7.22 -1.80
C PRO A 226 15.25 -8.36 -1.56
N TRP A 227 16.39 -8.05 -0.97
CA TRP A 227 17.43 -9.06 -0.72
C TRP A 227 17.00 -10.10 0.30
N ASP A 228 16.35 -9.65 1.37
CA ASP A 228 15.86 -10.54 2.41
C ASP A 228 14.60 -11.29 1.92
N GLU A 229 14.76 -12.59 1.75
CA GLU A 229 13.66 -13.48 1.31
C GLU A 229 12.47 -13.50 2.29
N MET A 230 12.75 -13.32 3.57
CA MET A 230 11.70 -13.25 4.60
C MET A 230 10.84 -11.99 4.48
N LYS A 231 11.32 -10.96 3.77
CA LYS A 231 10.59 -9.74 3.48
C LYS A 231 9.88 -9.76 2.12
N ARG A 232 9.68 -10.93 1.51
CA ARG A 232 8.98 -11.10 0.23
C ARG A 232 7.57 -11.66 0.44
N THR A 233 6.70 -11.35 -0.50
CA THR A 233 5.38 -11.97 -0.66
C THR A 233 5.31 -12.77 -1.96
N GLY A 234 4.11 -13.18 -2.39
CA GLY A 234 3.86 -13.84 -3.67
C GLY A 234 3.98 -12.95 -4.91
N ILE A 235 4.46 -11.71 -4.78
CA ILE A 235 4.61 -10.76 -5.90
C ILE A 235 6.04 -10.82 -6.42
N VAL A 236 6.21 -11.10 -7.73
CA VAL A 236 7.51 -11.14 -8.41
C VAL A 236 7.46 -10.20 -9.61
N SER A 237 8.37 -9.23 -9.66
CA SER A 237 8.50 -8.34 -10.80
C SER A 237 9.86 -8.49 -11.47
N PHE A 238 9.84 -8.43 -12.79
CA PHE A 238 11.04 -8.55 -13.62
C PHE A 238 10.88 -7.75 -14.92
N SER A 239 11.99 -7.56 -15.61
CA SER A 239 12.06 -7.11 -17.00
C SER A 239 12.94 -8.06 -17.80
N ILE A 240 12.84 -8.00 -19.14
CA ILE A 240 13.67 -8.81 -20.04
C ILE A 240 14.43 -7.84 -20.94
N GLU A 241 15.75 -7.99 -21.03
CA GLU A 241 16.57 -7.16 -21.90
C GLU A 241 16.15 -7.30 -23.37
N GLY A 242 16.04 -6.16 -24.05
CA GLY A 242 15.62 -6.11 -25.44
C GLY A 242 14.10 -6.12 -25.66
N TYR A 243 13.28 -6.30 -24.64
CA TYR A 243 11.83 -6.35 -24.74
C TYR A 243 11.15 -5.28 -23.90
N ARG A 244 10.00 -4.82 -24.35
CA ARG A 244 9.11 -3.99 -23.53
C ARG A 244 8.20 -4.88 -22.68
N ALA A 245 7.83 -4.40 -21.50
CA ALA A 245 7.00 -5.17 -20.58
C ALA A 245 5.61 -5.50 -21.17
N ASP A 246 5.02 -4.55 -21.92
CA ASP A 246 3.72 -4.73 -22.59
C ASP A 246 3.78 -5.79 -23.70
N GLU A 247 4.86 -5.84 -24.50
CA GLU A 247 5.08 -6.86 -25.52
C GLU A 247 5.16 -8.27 -24.92
N VAL A 248 5.95 -8.43 -23.86
CA VAL A 248 6.07 -9.72 -23.15
C VAL A 248 4.73 -10.13 -22.53
N GLY A 249 4.01 -9.17 -21.94
CA GLY A 249 2.69 -9.46 -21.37
C GLY A 249 1.69 -9.95 -22.40
N MET A 250 1.71 -9.36 -23.60
CA MET A 250 0.85 -9.78 -24.72
C MET A 250 1.20 -11.21 -25.18
N LEU A 251 2.49 -11.51 -25.38
CA LEU A 251 2.94 -12.85 -25.76
C LEU A 251 2.57 -13.92 -24.72
N LEU A 252 2.72 -13.60 -23.43
CA LEU A 252 2.34 -14.52 -22.36
C LEU A 252 0.84 -14.81 -22.34
N ASP A 253 0.00 -13.81 -22.62
CA ASP A 253 -1.45 -13.98 -22.65
C ASP A 253 -1.92 -14.73 -23.92
N GLU A 254 -1.47 -14.30 -25.11
CA GLU A 254 -1.92 -14.86 -26.39
C GLU A 254 -1.40 -16.27 -26.64
N ASP A 255 -0.11 -16.52 -26.41
CA ASP A 255 0.52 -17.79 -26.76
C ASP A 255 0.48 -18.82 -25.63
N TYR A 256 0.47 -18.37 -24.37
CA TYR A 256 0.61 -19.26 -23.21
C TYR A 256 -0.57 -19.18 -22.23
N HIS A 257 -1.52 -18.27 -22.43
CA HIS A 257 -2.67 -18.04 -21.53
C HIS A 257 -2.24 -17.71 -20.09
N ILE A 258 -1.12 -17.00 -19.95
CA ILE A 258 -0.57 -16.56 -18.67
C ILE A 258 -0.87 -15.07 -18.50
N ALA A 259 -1.84 -14.75 -17.64
CA ALA A 259 -2.20 -13.38 -17.31
C ALA A 259 -1.17 -12.77 -16.34
N VAL A 260 -0.50 -11.72 -16.79
CA VAL A 260 0.42 -10.90 -15.98
C VAL A 260 -0.01 -9.45 -16.02
N ARG A 261 0.51 -8.65 -15.11
CA ARG A 261 0.33 -7.20 -15.20
C ARG A 261 1.62 -6.53 -15.61
N THR A 262 1.56 -5.63 -16.62
CA THR A 262 2.71 -4.91 -17.16
C THR A 262 2.66 -3.42 -16.87
N GLY A 263 3.81 -2.73 -16.95
CA GLY A 263 3.94 -1.29 -16.80
C GLY A 263 4.28 -0.82 -15.39
N TYR A 264 3.92 0.42 -15.06
CA TYR A 264 4.35 1.11 -13.82
C TYR A 264 3.51 0.81 -12.58
N GLN A 265 2.62 -0.16 -12.62
CA GLN A 265 1.83 -0.70 -11.49
C GLN A 265 1.13 0.36 -10.61
N CYS A 266 0.91 1.57 -11.15
CA CYS A 266 0.37 2.72 -10.42
C CYS A 266 1.20 3.17 -9.20
N VAL A 267 2.53 3.00 -9.25
CA VAL A 267 3.47 3.42 -8.20
C VAL A 267 4.49 4.38 -8.82
N PRO A 268 4.34 5.71 -8.62
CA PRO A 268 5.08 6.68 -9.42
C PRO A 268 6.56 6.84 -9.03
N LEU A 269 6.93 6.47 -7.79
CA LEU A 269 8.24 6.84 -7.26
C LEU A 269 9.30 5.74 -7.40
N ILE A 270 8.93 4.46 -7.33
CA ILE A 270 9.89 3.35 -7.27
C ILE A 270 10.67 3.14 -8.58
N HIS A 271 10.07 3.45 -9.74
CA HIS A 271 10.64 3.14 -11.06
C HIS A 271 11.98 3.84 -11.34
N LYS A 272 12.23 5.03 -10.75
CA LYS A 272 13.55 5.68 -10.84
C LYS A 272 14.66 4.90 -10.12
N TYR A 273 14.31 4.06 -9.14
CA TYR A 273 15.23 3.16 -8.45
C TYR A 273 15.41 1.85 -9.20
N LEU A 274 14.34 1.33 -9.82
CA LEU A 274 14.38 0.12 -10.63
C LEU A 274 15.08 0.34 -11.99
N LYS A 275 15.11 1.60 -12.48
CA LYS A 275 15.65 1.96 -13.81
C LYS A 275 15.01 1.18 -14.95
N ASP A 276 13.72 0.94 -14.84
CA ASP A 276 12.92 0.10 -15.74
C ASP A 276 12.18 0.88 -16.83
N GLU A 277 12.38 2.20 -16.92
CA GLU A 277 11.74 3.08 -17.91
C GLU A 277 11.97 2.60 -19.35
N LYS A 278 13.20 2.15 -19.67
CA LYS A 278 13.56 1.65 -21.01
C LYS A 278 12.79 0.38 -21.39
N TYR A 279 12.24 -0.33 -20.41
CA TYR A 279 11.40 -1.52 -20.62
C TYR A 279 9.89 -1.19 -20.58
N GLY A 280 9.52 0.08 -20.36
CA GLY A 280 8.12 0.49 -20.18
C GLY A 280 7.53 0.06 -18.83
N GLY A 281 8.38 -0.09 -17.81
CA GLY A 281 8.02 -0.60 -16.49
C GLY A 281 8.35 -2.09 -16.31
N VAL A 282 7.64 -2.77 -15.41
CA VAL A 282 7.88 -4.17 -15.05
C VAL A 282 6.82 -5.11 -15.58
N ILE A 283 7.18 -6.39 -15.72
CA ILE A 283 6.25 -7.51 -15.82
C ILE A 283 6.07 -8.04 -14.40
N ARG A 284 4.83 -8.03 -13.90
CA ARG A 284 4.52 -8.47 -12.54
C ARG A 284 3.67 -9.72 -12.54
N VAL A 285 4.17 -10.77 -11.90
CA VAL A 285 3.44 -11.98 -11.54
C VAL A 285 2.98 -11.87 -10.10
N GLY A 286 1.77 -12.30 -9.81
CA GLY A 286 1.25 -12.43 -8.46
C GLY A 286 0.72 -13.84 -8.23
N VAL A 287 1.32 -14.55 -7.30
CA VAL A 287 0.78 -15.82 -6.82
C VAL A 287 -0.10 -15.54 -5.59
N GLY A 288 -1.14 -16.33 -5.43
CA GLY A 288 -2.08 -16.17 -4.34
C GLY A 288 -2.57 -17.51 -3.81
N ARG A 289 -3.49 -17.51 -2.86
CA ARG A 289 -3.94 -18.71 -2.16
C ARG A 289 -4.55 -19.80 -3.05
N PHE A 290 -4.99 -19.45 -4.25
CA PHE A 290 -5.55 -20.39 -5.23
C PHE A 290 -4.56 -20.87 -6.28
N THR A 291 -3.31 -20.40 -6.24
CA THR A 291 -2.24 -20.89 -7.13
C THR A 291 -1.91 -22.35 -6.80
N LYS A 292 -1.79 -23.19 -7.85
CA LYS A 292 -1.53 -24.64 -7.76
C LYS A 292 -0.17 -24.98 -8.35
#